data_4f223ccecf2af81d69521b351435c1f3
#
_entry.id   4f223ccecf2af81d69521b351435c1f3
#
_cell.length_a   1.000
_cell.length_b   1.000
_cell.length_c   1.000
_cell.angle_alpha   90.00
_cell.angle_beta   90.00
_cell.angle_gamma   90.00
#
_symmetry.space_group_name_H-M   'P 1'
#
loop_
_entity.id
_entity.type
_entity.pdbx_description
1 polymer ?
#
loop_
_entity_poly.entity_id
_entity_poly.type
_entity_poly.pdbx_seq_one_letter_code
_entity_poly.pdbx_strand_id
1 'polypeptide(L)'
;MQIKEVCRLTGLSAKAIRLYESKGLITAGRAANAYRDYTDGQLERLSAIRRFRMAGISLADIRLWADGLLDAETLFQKRLQELSEESGKNKEQEKLCFAYLKQPAFPDCTAEEALFDDPELLRPADEASKHRLSLGIDIGTTTISAAVADMDAHCQIACYTLPNKSTVKTNESYRHEQDAAWIADKLSKFLESVIGAFPGICSIGVTGQMHGIVYTAADGNAVSPLYTWQDTRAAQIEADNVSYTQRILDKTGYTVMPGYGFATHYYNDRNGLIPETAVSLCTIGDYAVMRMTGSTRPLLHASNAASLGFFDQKAGSFDRAALEKIGLSADFLPDVAVGEPIAGFYHGIPVTVALGDNQAAFFGSVRDEQNDLSVNYGTGSQISLCVNAAFPTPVLPLERRPYIEGRALLNGSALCGGRAYALLEKFIRAVREADTEQYDFLNTLAEKGLSAENPLEVRTTFCGSRKDPSLRGSIENIGEDNFTPEALACGVLQGMVNELYALYRQSGVELHGRLIASGNAVQKNPTLCRLLSAHFGMPLLLPALREEAAFGAALAAAHAALAIPLSEVKSCIPYHPDMPDEHKKG
;
A
#
# COMPACT_ATOMS: atom_id res chain seq x y z
N MET A 1 -37.81 -5.77 -22.50
CA MET A 1 -38.80 -4.80 -21.96
C MET A 1 -38.55 -3.41 -22.54
N GLN A 2 -39.60 -2.61 -22.73
CA GLN A 2 -39.43 -1.22 -23.20
C GLN A 2 -39.11 -0.26 -22.05
N ILE A 3 -38.45 0.88 -22.37
CA ILE A 3 -37.97 1.85 -21.39
C ILE A 3 -39.07 2.33 -20.40
N LYS A 4 -40.33 2.45 -20.85
CA LYS A 4 -41.44 2.87 -19.96
C LYS A 4 -41.68 1.86 -18.83
N GLU A 5 -41.57 0.59 -19.12
CA GLU A 5 -41.75 -0.50 -18.15
C GLU A 5 -40.55 -0.60 -17.20
N VAL A 6 -39.33 -0.43 -17.76
CA VAL A 6 -38.10 -0.35 -16.96
C VAL A 6 -38.14 0.82 -15.97
N CYS A 7 -38.61 2.00 -16.40
CA CYS A 7 -38.84 3.15 -15.49
C CYS A 7 -39.79 2.80 -14.36
N ARG A 8 -40.91 2.10 -14.65
CA ARG A 8 -41.90 1.70 -13.64
C ARG A 8 -41.31 0.73 -12.63
N LEU A 9 -40.53 -0.25 -13.10
CA LEU A 9 -39.97 -1.32 -12.24
C LEU A 9 -38.77 -0.83 -11.42
N THR A 10 -37.90 0.01 -12.01
CA THR A 10 -36.69 0.50 -11.32
C THR A 10 -36.90 1.79 -10.55
N GLY A 11 -38.00 2.55 -10.82
CA GLY A 11 -38.21 3.90 -10.30
C GLY A 11 -37.22 4.95 -10.82
N LEU A 12 -36.46 4.64 -11.88
CA LEU A 12 -35.56 5.56 -12.55
C LEU A 12 -36.31 6.33 -13.66
N SER A 13 -35.89 7.59 -13.90
CA SER A 13 -36.42 8.34 -15.04
C SER A 13 -35.82 7.82 -16.36
N ALA A 14 -36.54 7.95 -17.46
CA ALA A 14 -36.03 7.59 -18.79
C ALA A 14 -34.74 8.37 -19.16
N LYS A 15 -34.57 9.58 -18.59
CA LYS A 15 -33.37 10.41 -18.77
C LYS A 15 -32.19 9.78 -18.02
N ALA A 16 -32.40 9.28 -16.80
CA ALA A 16 -31.36 8.60 -16.01
C ALA A 16 -30.92 7.29 -16.69
N ILE A 17 -31.89 6.47 -17.17
CA ILE A 17 -31.59 5.21 -17.86
C ILE A 17 -30.76 5.46 -19.13
N ARG A 18 -31.13 6.49 -19.94
CA ARG A 18 -30.36 6.87 -21.12
C ARG A 18 -28.97 7.41 -20.79
N LEU A 19 -28.83 8.12 -19.66
CA LEU A 19 -27.53 8.56 -19.17
C LEU A 19 -26.67 7.34 -18.81
N TYR A 20 -27.20 6.36 -18.08
CA TYR A 20 -26.45 5.16 -17.72
C TYR A 20 -26.11 4.30 -18.96
N GLU A 21 -27.00 4.26 -19.96
CA GLU A 21 -26.71 3.65 -21.26
C GLU A 21 -25.59 4.40 -22.01
N SER A 22 -25.70 5.74 -22.12
CA SER A 22 -24.67 6.58 -22.78
C SER A 22 -23.34 6.56 -22.05
N LYS A 23 -23.37 6.21 -20.77
CA LYS A 23 -22.21 6.02 -19.90
C LYS A 23 -21.72 4.57 -19.85
N GLY A 24 -22.27 3.67 -20.69
CA GLY A 24 -21.85 2.29 -20.78
C GLY A 24 -22.07 1.45 -19.51
N LEU A 25 -22.88 1.95 -18.55
CA LEU A 25 -23.20 1.18 -17.33
C LEU A 25 -24.21 0.07 -17.61
N ILE A 26 -24.95 0.17 -18.70
CA ILE A 26 -25.86 -0.84 -19.25
C ILE A 26 -25.83 -0.77 -20.78
N THR A 27 -26.16 -1.89 -21.44
CA THR A 27 -26.26 -1.96 -22.91
C THR A 27 -27.68 -2.39 -23.28
N ALA A 28 -28.46 -1.52 -23.88
CA ALA A 28 -29.79 -1.90 -24.36
C ALA A 28 -29.68 -2.68 -25.68
N GLY A 29 -30.33 -3.83 -25.77
CA GLY A 29 -30.57 -4.51 -27.04
C GLY A 29 -31.47 -3.67 -27.95
N ARG A 30 -31.55 -4.02 -29.24
CA ARG A 30 -32.52 -3.45 -30.17
C ARG A 30 -33.47 -4.54 -30.65
N ALA A 31 -34.77 -4.32 -30.43
CA ALA A 31 -35.81 -5.17 -31.00
C ALA A 31 -35.87 -5.03 -32.51
N ALA A 32 -36.58 -5.94 -33.19
CA ALA A 32 -36.75 -5.91 -34.66
C ALA A 32 -37.33 -4.63 -35.22
N ASN A 33 -38.01 -3.81 -34.40
CA ASN A 33 -38.56 -2.50 -34.74
C ASN A 33 -37.61 -1.31 -34.42
N ALA A 34 -36.31 -1.60 -34.18
CA ALA A 34 -35.26 -0.64 -33.79
C ALA A 34 -35.45 0.07 -32.45
N TYR A 35 -36.48 -0.26 -31.67
CA TYR A 35 -36.65 0.27 -30.30
C TYR A 35 -35.73 -0.48 -29.33
N ARG A 36 -35.34 0.27 -28.24
CA ARG A 36 -34.54 -0.29 -27.14
C ARG A 36 -35.31 -1.39 -26.44
N ASP A 37 -34.62 -2.51 -26.22
CA ASP A 37 -35.15 -3.68 -25.50
C ASP A 37 -34.21 -4.03 -24.36
N TYR A 38 -34.74 -4.10 -23.13
CA TYR A 38 -33.97 -4.34 -21.90
C TYR A 38 -34.29 -5.73 -21.36
N THR A 39 -33.24 -6.48 -20.99
CA THR A 39 -33.34 -7.80 -20.36
C THR A 39 -33.59 -7.69 -18.85
N ASP A 40 -33.97 -8.81 -18.21
CA ASP A 40 -34.15 -8.88 -16.75
C ASP A 40 -32.82 -8.62 -16.03
N GLY A 41 -31.67 -9.11 -16.53
CA GLY A 41 -30.34 -8.82 -15.98
C GLY A 41 -30.01 -7.32 -16.01
N GLN A 42 -30.41 -6.61 -17.07
CA GLN A 42 -30.25 -5.14 -17.14
C GLN A 42 -31.16 -4.40 -16.18
N LEU A 43 -32.34 -4.95 -15.87
CA LEU A 43 -33.25 -4.41 -14.85
C LEU A 43 -32.63 -4.52 -13.45
N GLU A 44 -32.06 -5.68 -13.12
CA GLU A 44 -31.35 -5.90 -11.86
C GLU A 44 -30.15 -4.96 -11.74
N ARG A 45 -29.38 -4.82 -12.82
CA ARG A 45 -28.23 -3.92 -12.88
C ARG A 45 -28.63 -2.45 -12.67
N LEU A 46 -29.70 -1.99 -13.31
CA LEU A 46 -30.27 -0.64 -13.10
C LEU A 46 -30.74 -0.45 -11.66
N SER A 47 -31.33 -1.47 -11.06
CA SER A 47 -31.76 -1.45 -9.66
C SER A 47 -30.57 -1.34 -8.71
N ALA A 48 -29.46 -2.03 -8.98
CA ALA A 48 -28.21 -1.92 -8.23
C ALA A 48 -27.61 -0.51 -8.37
N ILE A 49 -27.50 0.02 -9.61
CA ILE A 49 -27.00 1.38 -9.87
C ILE A 49 -27.82 2.42 -9.11
N ARG A 50 -29.16 2.28 -9.07
CA ARG A 50 -30.01 3.17 -8.28
C ARG A 50 -29.65 3.15 -6.81
N ARG A 51 -29.45 1.96 -6.21
CA ARG A 51 -29.09 1.83 -4.80
C ARG A 51 -27.74 2.49 -4.50
N PHE A 52 -26.74 2.26 -5.34
CA PHE A 52 -25.43 2.93 -5.21
C PHE A 52 -25.55 4.45 -5.25
N ARG A 53 -26.33 4.98 -6.19
CA ARG A 53 -26.54 6.44 -6.30
C ARG A 53 -27.30 7.02 -5.11
N MET A 54 -28.26 6.30 -4.54
CA MET A 54 -28.94 6.72 -3.29
C MET A 54 -27.99 6.78 -2.11
N ALA A 55 -27.03 5.86 -2.03
CA ALA A 55 -25.97 5.87 -1.02
C ALA A 55 -24.89 6.94 -1.27
N GLY A 56 -24.96 7.69 -2.38
CA GLY A 56 -24.01 8.74 -2.74
C GLY A 56 -22.73 8.22 -3.39
N ILE A 57 -22.70 6.94 -3.81
CA ILE A 57 -21.54 6.36 -4.51
C ILE A 57 -21.41 7.03 -5.90
N SER A 58 -20.17 7.38 -6.27
CA SER A 58 -19.87 8.06 -7.52
C SER A 58 -20.16 7.20 -8.75
N LEU A 59 -20.41 7.81 -9.92
CA LEU A 59 -20.55 7.06 -11.17
C LEU A 59 -19.25 6.35 -11.56
N ALA A 60 -18.10 6.92 -11.22
CA ALA A 60 -16.80 6.30 -11.43
C ALA A 60 -16.65 4.99 -10.64
N ASP A 61 -17.01 5.00 -9.37
CA ASP A 61 -16.98 3.78 -8.53
C ASP A 61 -18.01 2.74 -9.01
N ILE A 62 -19.21 3.19 -9.43
CA ILE A 62 -20.22 2.30 -10.02
C ILE A 62 -19.71 1.67 -11.31
N ARG A 63 -18.87 2.39 -12.08
CA ARG A 63 -18.23 1.80 -13.27
C ARG A 63 -17.27 0.67 -12.90
N LEU A 64 -16.41 0.86 -11.89
CA LEU A 64 -15.52 -0.20 -11.42
C LEU A 64 -16.28 -1.47 -11.00
N TRP A 65 -17.46 -1.31 -10.39
CA TRP A 65 -18.36 -2.43 -10.12
C TRP A 65 -18.93 -3.03 -11.42
N ALA A 66 -19.38 -2.19 -12.34
CA ALA A 66 -19.94 -2.61 -13.61
C ALA A 66 -18.94 -3.39 -14.47
N ASP A 67 -17.65 -3.07 -14.37
CA ASP A 67 -16.53 -3.74 -15.04
C ASP A 67 -16.01 -4.97 -14.24
N GLY A 68 -16.68 -5.35 -13.14
CA GLY A 68 -16.29 -6.49 -12.29
C GLY A 68 -14.97 -6.26 -11.54
N LEU A 69 -14.50 -5.02 -11.43
CA LEU A 69 -13.27 -4.64 -10.73
C LEU A 69 -13.48 -4.47 -9.23
N LEU A 70 -14.68 -4.00 -8.82
CA LEU A 70 -15.10 -3.90 -7.43
C LEU A 70 -16.40 -4.68 -7.21
N ASP A 71 -16.56 -5.30 -6.04
CA ASP A 71 -17.84 -5.82 -5.61
C ASP A 71 -18.67 -4.75 -4.89
N ALA A 72 -19.97 -5.02 -4.72
CA ALA A 72 -20.89 -4.09 -4.10
C ALA A 72 -20.56 -3.80 -2.63
N GLU A 73 -20.06 -4.80 -1.90
CA GLU A 73 -19.66 -4.67 -0.51
C GLU A 73 -18.53 -3.66 -0.36
N THR A 74 -17.50 -3.80 -1.18
CA THR A 74 -16.36 -2.88 -1.23
C THR A 74 -16.79 -1.44 -1.52
N LEU A 75 -17.75 -1.23 -2.44
CA LEU A 75 -18.28 0.10 -2.74
C LEU A 75 -18.97 0.75 -1.52
N PHE A 76 -19.77 -0.01 -0.79
CA PHE A 76 -20.45 0.51 0.39
C PHE A 76 -19.47 0.74 1.55
N GLN A 77 -18.48 -0.14 1.74
CA GLN A 77 -17.44 0.05 2.76
C GLN A 77 -16.62 1.31 2.49
N LYS A 78 -16.20 1.51 1.21
CA LYS A 78 -15.51 2.73 0.79
C LYS A 78 -16.34 3.97 1.07
N ARG A 79 -17.64 3.95 0.71
CA ARG A 79 -18.53 5.10 0.93
C ARG A 79 -18.76 5.38 2.42
N LEU A 80 -18.86 4.37 3.25
CA LEU A 80 -18.94 4.54 4.71
C LEU A 80 -17.70 5.22 5.28
N GLN A 81 -16.52 4.83 4.80
CA GLN A 81 -15.28 5.48 5.19
C GLN A 81 -15.27 6.96 4.78
N GLU A 82 -15.65 7.28 3.54
CA GLU A 82 -15.76 8.66 3.07
C GLU A 82 -16.75 9.49 3.90
N LEU A 83 -17.91 8.91 4.24
CA LEU A 83 -18.92 9.58 5.07
C LEU A 83 -18.45 9.81 6.51
N SER A 84 -17.63 8.92 7.06
CA SER A 84 -17.03 9.12 8.38
C SER A 84 -16.03 10.27 8.41
N GLU A 85 -15.37 10.54 7.27
CA GLU A 85 -14.42 11.65 7.09
C GLU A 85 -15.14 12.99 6.80
N GLU A 86 -16.33 12.96 6.20
CA GLU A 86 -17.15 14.13 5.86
C GLU A 86 -17.89 14.75 7.09
N SER A 87 -17.35 14.66 8.29
CA SER A 87 -17.91 15.22 9.54
C SER A 87 -19.44 15.47 9.55
N GLY A 88 -20.21 14.41 9.73
CA GLY A 88 -21.56 14.49 10.32
C GLY A 88 -22.72 15.00 9.45
N LYS A 89 -22.53 15.35 8.17
CA LYS A 89 -23.59 15.95 7.34
C LYS A 89 -24.51 14.95 6.63
N ASN A 90 -24.17 13.66 6.57
CA ASN A 90 -24.89 12.68 5.73
C ASN A 90 -25.32 11.40 6.45
N LYS A 91 -25.90 11.52 7.66
CA LYS A 91 -26.40 10.37 8.46
C LYS A 91 -27.40 9.47 7.71
N GLU A 92 -28.08 9.98 6.70
CA GLU A 92 -29.06 9.21 5.92
C GLU A 92 -28.35 8.28 4.91
N GLN A 93 -27.30 8.75 4.26
CA GLN A 93 -26.46 7.94 3.37
C GLN A 93 -25.68 6.88 4.15
N GLU A 94 -25.19 7.22 5.33
CA GLU A 94 -24.51 6.29 6.24
C GLU A 94 -25.45 5.14 6.63
N LYS A 95 -26.70 5.44 7.05
CA LYS A 95 -27.74 4.44 7.33
C LYS A 95 -28.04 3.56 6.12
N LEU A 96 -28.10 4.12 4.91
CA LEU A 96 -28.31 3.37 3.68
C LEU A 96 -27.14 2.42 3.41
N CYS A 97 -25.90 2.85 3.55
CA CYS A 97 -24.73 1.98 3.40
C CYS A 97 -24.78 0.81 4.38
N PHE A 98 -25.05 1.06 5.67
CA PHE A 98 -25.20 -0.01 6.66
C PHE A 98 -26.36 -0.97 6.37
N ALA A 99 -27.47 -0.44 5.87
CA ALA A 99 -28.63 -1.27 5.52
C ALA A 99 -28.30 -2.21 4.34
N TYR A 100 -27.56 -1.73 3.34
CA TYR A 100 -27.16 -2.53 2.19
C TYR A 100 -26.07 -3.55 2.51
N LEU A 101 -25.14 -3.27 3.40
CA LEU A 101 -24.13 -4.24 3.86
C LEU A 101 -24.73 -5.41 4.66
N LYS A 102 -25.93 -5.22 5.24
CA LYS A 102 -26.66 -6.27 5.98
C LYS A 102 -27.56 -7.13 5.10
N GLN A 103 -27.76 -6.81 3.83
CA GLN A 103 -28.63 -7.58 2.92
C GLN A 103 -27.77 -8.38 1.93
N PRO A 104 -27.96 -9.72 1.87
CA PRO A 104 -27.28 -10.54 0.88
C PRO A 104 -27.96 -10.40 -0.48
N ALA A 105 -27.29 -10.09 -1.51
CA ALA A 105 -27.63 -10.14 -2.93
C ALA A 105 -27.65 -8.79 -3.67
N PHE A 106 -26.46 -8.42 -4.10
CA PHE A 106 -26.27 -7.69 -5.35
C PHE A 106 -25.95 -8.70 -6.46
N PRO A 107 -26.43 -8.49 -7.70
CA PRO A 107 -26.01 -9.32 -8.82
C PRO A 107 -24.49 -9.21 -8.98
N ASP A 108 -23.80 -10.35 -8.99
CA ASP A 108 -22.40 -10.41 -9.38
C ASP A 108 -22.34 -10.08 -10.88
N CYS A 109 -21.53 -9.08 -11.25
CA CYS A 109 -21.18 -8.86 -12.64
C CYS A 109 -20.25 -9.98 -13.08
N THR A 110 -20.80 -10.95 -13.82
CA THR A 110 -19.98 -11.97 -14.45
C THR A 110 -19.16 -11.34 -15.57
N ALA A 111 -17.94 -11.82 -15.75
CA ALA A 111 -16.95 -11.30 -16.68
C ALA A 111 -17.36 -11.33 -18.17
N GLU A 112 -18.51 -11.89 -18.51
CA GLU A 112 -19.00 -12.04 -19.89
C GLU A 112 -19.66 -10.78 -20.46
N GLU A 113 -19.98 -9.77 -19.64
CA GLU A 113 -20.53 -8.47 -20.09
C GLU A 113 -19.58 -7.31 -19.78
N ALA A 114 -18.29 -7.48 -20.05
CA ALA A 114 -17.32 -6.40 -19.91
C ALA A 114 -17.61 -5.27 -20.90
N LEU A 115 -18.10 -4.15 -20.38
CA LEU A 115 -18.41 -2.93 -21.16
C LEU A 115 -17.17 -2.02 -21.16
N PHE A 116 -16.12 -2.41 -21.87
CA PHE A 116 -14.86 -1.68 -21.92
C PHE A 116 -14.82 -0.48 -22.89
N ASP A 117 -15.91 -0.13 -23.55
CA ASP A 117 -15.86 0.73 -24.73
C ASP A 117 -16.18 2.23 -24.50
N ASP A 118 -16.31 2.72 -23.25
CA ASP A 118 -16.56 4.16 -23.07
C ASP A 118 -15.60 4.85 -22.06
N PRO A 119 -14.55 5.53 -22.59
CA PRO A 119 -13.60 6.31 -21.78
C PRO A 119 -14.21 7.51 -21.05
N GLU A 120 -15.43 7.95 -21.42
CA GLU A 120 -16.03 9.19 -20.86
C GLU A 120 -16.50 9.10 -19.41
N LEU A 121 -16.57 7.89 -18.86
CA LEU A 121 -17.18 7.64 -17.53
C LEU A 121 -16.38 8.09 -16.34
N LEU A 122 -15.08 8.15 -16.50
CA LEU A 122 -14.13 8.51 -15.44
C LEU A 122 -13.58 9.93 -15.63
N ARG A 123 -14.05 10.71 -16.64
CA ARG A 123 -13.47 12.02 -16.95
C ARG A 123 -13.44 12.93 -15.73
N PRO A 124 -12.24 13.45 -15.38
CA PRO A 124 -12.13 14.69 -14.63
C PRO A 124 -12.82 15.81 -15.44
N ALA A 125 -13.08 16.94 -14.80
CA ALA A 125 -13.57 18.12 -15.50
C ALA A 125 -12.74 18.40 -16.77
N ASP A 126 -13.38 18.90 -17.83
CA ASP A 126 -12.82 19.10 -19.18
C ASP A 126 -11.44 19.80 -19.25
N GLU A 127 -11.01 20.47 -18.19
CA GLU A 127 -9.70 21.11 -18.08
C GLU A 127 -8.54 20.12 -17.80
N ALA A 128 -8.76 19.07 -17.02
CA ALA A 128 -7.68 18.10 -16.67
C ALA A 128 -7.22 17.27 -17.88
N SER A 129 -8.01 17.17 -18.96
CA SER A 129 -7.61 16.47 -20.19
C SER A 129 -6.46 17.15 -20.96
N LYS A 130 -6.10 18.39 -20.59
CA LYS A 130 -4.99 19.16 -21.19
C LYS A 130 -3.72 19.13 -20.34
N HIS A 131 -3.81 18.62 -19.11
CA HIS A 131 -2.71 18.59 -18.17
C HIS A 131 -1.85 17.35 -18.36
N ARG A 132 -0.59 17.45 -17.92
CA ARG A 132 0.33 16.32 -17.83
C ARG A 132 -0.02 15.48 -16.60
N LEU A 133 -0.60 14.32 -16.83
CA LEU A 133 -0.98 13.41 -15.75
C LEU A 133 0.04 12.28 -15.63
N SER A 134 0.32 11.86 -14.41
CA SER A 134 1.14 10.68 -14.12
C SER A 134 0.34 9.67 -13.33
N LEU A 135 0.40 8.40 -13.74
CA LEU A 135 -0.26 7.28 -13.08
C LEU A 135 0.74 6.49 -12.24
N GLY A 136 0.43 6.26 -10.99
CA GLY A 136 1.17 5.34 -10.13
C GLY A 136 0.33 4.15 -9.71
N ILE A 137 0.95 2.98 -9.68
CA ILE A 137 0.34 1.72 -9.28
C ILE A 137 1.10 1.15 -8.09
N ASP A 138 0.37 0.71 -7.07
CA ASP A 138 0.92 -0.07 -5.95
C ASP A 138 0.29 -1.45 -5.88
N ILE A 139 1.12 -2.50 -5.95
CA ILE A 139 0.69 -3.90 -5.87
C ILE A 139 0.99 -4.43 -4.48
N GLY A 140 0.10 -4.13 -3.53
CA GLY A 140 0.22 -4.59 -2.15
C GLY A 140 -0.24 -6.03 -1.94
N THR A 141 -0.03 -6.54 -0.73
CA THR A 141 -0.44 -7.91 -0.35
C THR A 141 -1.97 -8.08 -0.33
N THR A 142 -2.70 -7.07 0.14
CA THR A 142 -4.15 -7.10 0.34
C THR A 142 -4.93 -6.25 -0.67
N THR A 143 -4.26 -5.27 -1.27
CA THR A 143 -4.86 -4.31 -2.19
C THR A 143 -3.96 -4.06 -3.39
N ILE A 144 -4.57 -3.65 -4.50
CA ILE A 144 -3.90 -3.07 -5.67
C ILE A 144 -4.46 -1.66 -5.81
N SER A 145 -3.60 -0.66 -5.76
CA SER A 145 -4.03 0.74 -5.76
C SER A 145 -3.48 1.50 -6.96
N ALA A 146 -4.22 2.51 -7.41
CA ALA A 146 -3.80 3.44 -8.44
C ALA A 146 -4.02 4.88 -7.99
N ALA A 147 -3.05 5.75 -8.24
CA ALA A 147 -3.15 7.17 -7.99
C ALA A 147 -2.81 7.96 -9.26
N VAL A 148 -3.63 8.95 -9.59
CA VAL A 148 -3.38 9.86 -10.71
C VAL A 148 -2.96 11.21 -10.14
N ALA A 149 -1.75 11.62 -10.50
CA ALA A 149 -1.18 12.91 -10.15
C ALA A 149 -1.28 13.88 -11.34
N ASP A 150 -1.75 15.08 -11.09
CA ASP A 150 -1.77 16.18 -12.04
C ASP A 150 -0.54 17.06 -11.81
N MET A 151 0.39 17.03 -12.76
CA MET A 151 1.67 17.74 -12.64
C MET A 151 1.53 19.24 -12.85
N ASP A 152 0.52 19.67 -13.56
CA ASP A 152 0.28 21.09 -13.85
C ASP A 152 -0.58 21.75 -12.77
N ALA A 153 -1.52 21.00 -12.14
CA ALA A 153 -2.30 21.45 -11.00
C ALA A 153 -1.63 21.16 -9.63
N HIS A 154 -0.51 20.45 -9.60
CA HIS A 154 0.24 20.07 -8.41
C HIS A 154 -0.59 19.35 -7.34
N CYS A 155 -1.39 18.35 -7.74
CA CYS A 155 -2.25 17.62 -6.81
C CYS A 155 -2.52 16.17 -7.24
N GLN A 156 -3.03 15.37 -6.29
CA GLN A 156 -3.65 14.08 -6.59
C GLN A 156 -5.10 14.33 -7.03
N ILE A 157 -5.47 13.89 -8.24
CA ILE A 157 -6.82 14.08 -8.78
C ILE A 157 -7.70 12.85 -8.71
N ALA A 158 -7.10 11.66 -8.59
CA ALA A 158 -7.84 10.42 -8.45
C ALA A 158 -7.03 9.39 -7.66
N CYS A 159 -7.75 8.52 -6.97
CA CYS A 159 -7.18 7.39 -6.25
C CYS A 159 -8.18 6.25 -6.23
N TYR A 160 -7.73 5.04 -6.55
CA TYR A 160 -8.55 3.84 -6.62
C TYR A 160 -7.85 2.70 -5.89
N THR A 161 -8.61 1.90 -5.16
CA THR A 161 -8.07 0.75 -4.42
C THR A 161 -8.95 -0.47 -4.68
N LEU A 162 -8.34 -1.55 -5.13
CA LEU A 162 -8.98 -2.84 -5.40
C LEU A 162 -8.50 -3.88 -4.40
N PRO A 163 -9.37 -4.80 -3.93
CA PRO A 163 -8.91 -5.95 -3.15
C PRO A 163 -8.01 -6.86 -3.99
N ASN A 164 -6.88 -7.25 -3.41
CA ASN A 164 -6.01 -8.27 -3.99
C ASN A 164 -6.49 -9.65 -3.54
N LYS A 165 -7.29 -10.31 -4.38
CA LYS A 165 -7.88 -11.64 -4.11
C LYS A 165 -7.03 -12.80 -4.65
N SER A 166 -5.74 -12.58 -4.90
CA SER A 166 -4.83 -13.56 -5.50
C SER A 166 -4.27 -14.61 -4.54
N THR A 167 -4.62 -14.57 -3.25
CA THR A 167 -4.09 -15.49 -2.24
C THR A 167 -4.34 -16.94 -2.62
N VAL A 168 -3.27 -17.74 -2.70
CA VAL A 168 -3.33 -19.19 -2.91
C VAL A 168 -3.51 -19.87 -1.56
N LYS A 169 -4.55 -20.69 -1.43
CA LYS A 169 -4.78 -21.47 -0.20
C LYS A 169 -3.77 -22.62 -0.12
N THR A 170 -3.07 -22.72 0.98
CA THR A 170 -2.10 -23.78 1.27
C THR A 170 -2.43 -24.42 2.62
N ASN A 171 -1.98 -25.67 2.83
CA ASN A 171 -2.16 -26.37 4.10
C ASN A 171 -1.01 -26.12 5.07
N GLU A 172 0.13 -25.64 4.57
CA GLU A 172 1.32 -25.35 5.36
C GLU A 172 1.30 -23.89 5.84
N SER A 173 1.39 -23.71 7.15
CA SER A 173 1.32 -22.39 7.79
C SER A 173 2.48 -21.45 7.44
N TYR A 174 3.59 -22.00 6.96
CA TYR A 174 4.76 -21.22 6.55
C TYR A 174 4.68 -20.70 5.10
N ARG A 175 3.75 -21.23 4.29
CA ARG A 175 3.57 -20.83 2.88
C ARG A 175 2.60 -19.67 2.78
N HIS A 176 3.04 -18.60 2.14
CA HIS A 176 2.23 -17.42 1.83
C HIS A 176 2.44 -17.06 0.36
N GLU A 177 1.53 -17.52 -0.48
CA GLU A 177 1.63 -17.44 -1.93
C GLU A 177 0.45 -16.68 -2.53
N GLN A 178 0.69 -16.03 -3.67
CA GLN A 178 -0.32 -15.34 -4.46
C GLN A 178 -0.22 -15.73 -5.94
N ASP A 179 -1.33 -15.73 -6.65
CA ASP A 179 -1.39 -16.01 -8.08
C ASP A 179 -0.89 -14.78 -8.87
N ALA A 180 0.34 -14.87 -9.39
CA ALA A 180 0.98 -13.80 -10.14
C ALA A 180 0.29 -13.52 -11.49
N ALA A 181 -0.28 -14.56 -12.12
CA ALA A 181 -1.00 -14.42 -13.39
C ALA A 181 -2.33 -13.67 -13.17
N TRP A 182 -3.05 -14.02 -12.10
CA TRP A 182 -4.26 -13.30 -11.69
C TRP A 182 -3.98 -11.81 -11.40
N ILE A 183 -2.88 -11.52 -10.71
CA ILE A 183 -2.48 -10.12 -10.42
C ILE A 183 -2.24 -9.38 -11.74
N ALA A 184 -1.49 -9.97 -12.68
CA ALA A 184 -1.20 -9.34 -13.97
C ALA A 184 -2.45 -9.09 -14.81
N ASP A 185 -3.37 -10.06 -14.89
CA ASP A 185 -4.63 -9.92 -15.62
C ASP A 185 -5.52 -8.84 -15.00
N LYS A 186 -5.65 -8.86 -13.66
CA LYS A 186 -6.43 -7.86 -12.93
C LYS A 186 -5.85 -6.45 -13.11
N LEU A 187 -4.53 -6.35 -13.07
CA LEU A 187 -3.81 -5.09 -13.27
C LEU A 187 -4.01 -4.55 -14.68
N SER A 188 -3.93 -5.39 -15.73
CA SER A 188 -4.14 -4.97 -17.12
C SER A 188 -5.53 -4.32 -17.30
N LYS A 189 -6.58 -4.99 -16.82
CA LYS A 189 -7.96 -4.47 -16.86
C LYS A 189 -8.12 -3.17 -16.09
N PHE A 190 -7.47 -3.08 -14.93
CA PHE A 190 -7.50 -1.89 -14.09
C PHE A 190 -6.81 -0.70 -14.77
N LEU A 191 -5.64 -0.93 -15.36
CA LEU A 191 -4.90 0.09 -16.11
C LEU A 191 -5.70 0.62 -17.29
N GLU A 192 -6.32 -0.25 -18.08
CA GLU A 192 -7.13 0.17 -19.22
C GLU A 192 -8.31 1.06 -18.78
N SER A 193 -8.98 0.69 -17.69
CA SER A 193 -10.07 1.52 -17.15
C SER A 193 -9.57 2.90 -16.69
N VAL A 194 -8.42 2.97 -16.01
CA VAL A 194 -7.88 4.25 -15.52
C VAL A 194 -7.34 5.09 -16.66
N ILE A 195 -6.58 4.51 -17.61
CA ILE A 195 -6.03 5.24 -18.76
C ILE A 195 -7.17 5.75 -19.67
N GLY A 196 -8.19 4.92 -19.91
CA GLY A 196 -9.39 5.36 -20.65
C GLY A 196 -10.11 6.53 -20.00
N ALA A 197 -10.05 6.61 -18.67
CA ALA A 197 -10.64 7.69 -17.89
C ALA A 197 -9.83 9.00 -17.91
N PHE A 198 -8.52 8.88 -18.00
CA PHE A 198 -7.58 9.98 -17.91
C PHE A 198 -6.65 10.00 -19.13
N PRO A 199 -7.14 10.44 -20.30
CA PRO A 199 -6.38 10.43 -21.55
C PRO A 199 -5.14 11.34 -21.54
N GLY A 200 -4.99 12.20 -20.52
CA GLY A 200 -3.79 13.02 -20.29
C GLY A 200 -2.65 12.28 -19.59
N ILE A 201 -2.79 10.99 -19.25
CA ILE A 201 -1.70 10.20 -18.65
C ILE A 201 -0.55 10.07 -19.63
N CYS A 202 0.62 10.58 -19.23
CA CYS A 202 1.83 10.63 -20.04
C CYS A 202 3.05 9.96 -19.38
N SER A 203 2.89 9.39 -18.18
CA SER A 203 3.88 8.50 -17.55
C SER A 203 3.22 7.51 -16.59
N ILE A 204 3.82 6.35 -16.41
CA ILE A 204 3.36 5.30 -15.49
C ILE A 204 4.51 4.86 -14.60
N GLY A 205 4.30 4.91 -13.28
CA GLY A 205 5.18 4.37 -12.27
C GLY A 205 4.54 3.16 -11.58
N VAL A 206 5.37 2.19 -11.22
CA VAL A 206 4.92 0.97 -10.53
C VAL A 206 5.69 0.82 -9.23
N THR A 207 4.98 0.42 -8.20
CA THR A 207 5.54 -0.05 -6.94
C THR A 207 4.76 -1.27 -6.45
N GLY A 208 5.23 -1.92 -5.42
CA GLY A 208 4.52 -3.05 -4.84
C GLY A 208 5.30 -3.73 -3.73
N GLN A 209 4.69 -4.76 -3.14
CA GLN A 209 5.29 -5.52 -2.06
C GLN A 209 6.71 -5.98 -2.41
N MET A 210 7.62 -5.67 -1.53
CA MET A 210 9.04 -6.00 -1.66
C MET A 210 9.34 -7.44 -1.20
N HIS A 211 10.58 -7.86 -1.40
CA HIS A 211 11.17 -9.11 -0.91
C HIS A 211 10.70 -10.40 -1.60
N GLY A 212 9.39 -10.54 -1.90
CA GLY A 212 8.84 -11.72 -2.54
C GLY A 212 9.33 -11.92 -3.98
N ILE A 213 9.25 -13.15 -4.51
CA ILE A 213 9.69 -13.48 -5.87
C ILE A 213 8.63 -14.22 -6.69
N VAL A 214 8.68 -13.97 -8.00
CA VAL A 214 8.03 -14.74 -9.06
C VAL A 214 9.12 -15.30 -9.95
N TYR A 215 9.05 -16.59 -10.30
CA TYR A 215 9.89 -17.15 -11.36
C TYR A 215 9.29 -16.88 -12.73
N THR A 216 10.15 -16.49 -13.68
CA THR A 216 9.74 -16.21 -15.07
C THR A 216 10.44 -17.14 -16.05
N ALA A 217 9.72 -17.53 -17.10
CA ALA A 217 10.26 -18.27 -18.23
C ALA A 217 10.92 -17.34 -19.27
N ALA A 218 11.55 -17.94 -20.30
CA ALA A 218 12.22 -17.20 -21.37
C ALA A 218 11.29 -16.28 -22.19
N ASP A 219 9.99 -16.56 -22.21
CA ASP A 219 8.96 -15.73 -22.84
C ASP A 219 8.44 -14.59 -21.94
N GLY A 220 8.97 -14.47 -20.71
CA GLY A 220 8.57 -13.46 -19.73
C GLY A 220 7.30 -13.81 -18.93
N ASN A 221 6.69 -14.98 -19.12
CA ASN A 221 5.53 -15.40 -18.34
C ASN A 221 5.95 -15.94 -16.96
N ALA A 222 5.09 -15.72 -15.95
CA ALA A 222 5.26 -16.35 -14.65
C ALA A 222 5.07 -17.86 -14.76
N VAL A 223 5.99 -18.62 -14.16
CA VAL A 223 5.95 -20.09 -14.08
C VAL A 223 5.86 -20.59 -12.64
N SER A 224 5.61 -19.68 -11.70
CA SER A 224 5.36 -19.97 -10.29
C SER A 224 4.31 -19.02 -9.73
N PRO A 225 3.72 -19.32 -8.56
CA PRO A 225 3.07 -18.27 -7.77
C PRO A 225 4.08 -17.20 -7.37
N LEU A 226 3.60 -16.05 -6.91
CA LEU A 226 4.37 -15.10 -6.13
C LEU A 226 4.56 -15.70 -4.72
N TYR A 227 5.79 -15.97 -4.34
CA TYR A 227 6.17 -16.25 -2.96
C TYR A 227 6.30 -14.91 -2.25
N THR A 228 5.39 -14.59 -1.34
CA THR A 228 5.34 -13.25 -0.73
C THR A 228 6.40 -13.06 0.34
N TRP A 229 6.61 -11.82 0.78
CA TRP A 229 7.50 -11.49 1.91
C TRP A 229 7.09 -12.15 3.24
N GLN A 230 5.85 -12.61 3.35
CA GLN A 230 5.33 -13.31 4.53
C GLN A 230 5.67 -14.80 4.52
N ASP A 231 6.11 -15.34 3.39
CA ASP A 231 6.49 -16.75 3.26
C ASP A 231 7.74 -17.04 4.11
N THR A 232 7.62 -18.01 5.01
CA THR A 232 8.69 -18.34 5.96
C THR A 232 9.32 -19.71 5.68
N ARG A 233 9.24 -20.21 4.42
CA ARG A 233 9.84 -21.50 4.04
C ARG A 233 11.33 -21.59 4.36
N ALA A 234 12.09 -20.51 4.20
CA ALA A 234 13.51 -20.46 4.50
C ALA A 234 13.84 -20.48 6.02
N ALA A 235 12.83 -20.34 6.89
CA ALA A 235 12.97 -20.58 8.32
C ALA A 235 12.87 -22.08 8.69
N GLN A 236 12.45 -22.94 7.76
CA GLN A 236 12.39 -24.37 7.99
C GLN A 236 13.79 -24.91 8.29
N ILE A 237 13.83 -26.02 9.04
CA ILE A 237 15.06 -26.62 9.53
C ILE A 237 15.44 -27.78 8.61
N GLU A 238 16.71 -27.80 8.19
CA GLU A 238 17.29 -28.94 7.46
C GLU A 238 17.60 -30.12 8.40
N ALA A 239 18.00 -31.26 7.84
CA ALA A 239 18.24 -32.51 8.59
C ALA A 239 19.30 -32.39 9.70
N ASP A 240 20.20 -31.41 9.61
CA ASP A 240 21.26 -31.13 10.63
C ASP A 240 20.82 -30.10 11.67
N ASN A 241 19.53 -29.81 11.77
CA ASN A 241 18.93 -28.89 12.73
C ASN A 241 19.34 -27.42 12.58
N VAL A 242 19.73 -27.00 11.36
CA VAL A 242 20.06 -25.62 10.98
C VAL A 242 19.03 -25.11 10.00
N SER A 243 18.54 -23.88 10.17
CA SER A 243 17.61 -23.28 9.19
C SER A 243 18.32 -22.86 7.91
N TYR A 244 17.57 -22.75 6.79
CA TYR A 244 18.12 -22.28 5.52
C TYR A 244 18.71 -20.86 5.65
N THR A 245 18.05 -19.96 6.37
CA THR A 245 18.56 -18.60 6.61
C THR A 245 19.83 -18.59 7.46
N GLN A 246 19.94 -19.45 8.49
CA GLN A 246 21.15 -19.58 9.29
C GLN A 246 22.31 -20.11 8.46
N ARG A 247 22.04 -21.10 7.59
CA ARG A 247 23.06 -21.64 6.69
C ARG A 247 23.58 -20.61 5.68
N ILE A 248 22.70 -19.72 5.19
CA ILE A 248 23.11 -18.58 4.34
C ILE A 248 24.07 -17.70 5.14
N LEU A 249 23.70 -17.31 6.35
CA LEU A 249 24.54 -16.47 7.21
C LEU A 249 25.91 -17.12 7.46
N ASP A 250 25.94 -18.39 7.86
CA ASP A 250 27.17 -19.11 8.21
C ASP A 250 28.14 -19.21 7.01
N LYS A 251 27.61 -19.41 5.79
CA LYS A 251 28.44 -19.58 4.60
C LYS A 251 28.87 -18.27 3.94
N THR A 252 28.06 -17.21 4.05
CA THR A 252 28.25 -16.00 3.25
C THR A 252 28.45 -14.74 4.08
N GLY A 253 28.05 -14.73 5.34
CA GLY A 253 27.97 -13.54 6.18
C GLY A 253 26.78 -12.63 5.89
N TYR A 254 25.93 -12.95 4.92
CA TYR A 254 24.72 -12.21 4.65
C TYR A 254 23.61 -12.57 5.61
N THR A 255 23.04 -11.58 6.29
CA THR A 255 21.81 -11.73 7.05
C THR A 255 20.62 -11.56 6.12
N VAL A 256 19.84 -12.61 5.92
CA VAL A 256 18.61 -12.58 5.13
C VAL A 256 17.42 -13.02 5.99
N MET A 257 16.28 -12.38 5.79
CA MET A 257 15.04 -12.80 6.46
C MET A 257 14.37 -13.93 5.66
N PRO A 258 13.57 -14.80 6.29
CA PRO A 258 12.94 -15.95 5.61
C PRO A 258 12.14 -15.60 4.36
N GLY A 259 11.47 -14.44 4.35
CA GLY A 259 10.68 -13.95 3.22
C GLY A 259 11.49 -13.19 2.15
N TYR A 260 12.82 -13.12 2.26
CA TYR A 260 13.65 -12.51 1.21
C TYR A 260 13.78 -13.45 0.01
N GLY A 261 13.78 -12.87 -1.19
CA GLY A 261 13.72 -13.61 -2.45
C GLY A 261 14.80 -14.68 -2.60
N PHE A 262 16.06 -14.36 -2.30
CA PHE A 262 17.12 -15.36 -2.38
C PHE A 262 17.12 -16.37 -1.23
N ALA A 263 16.51 -16.07 -0.09
CA ALA A 263 16.27 -17.09 0.94
C ALA A 263 15.21 -18.09 0.46
N THR A 264 14.13 -17.61 -0.13
CA THR A 264 13.09 -18.42 -0.79
C THR A 264 13.67 -19.24 -1.95
N HIS A 265 14.49 -18.59 -2.81
CA HIS A 265 15.13 -19.27 -3.94
C HIS A 265 16.08 -20.37 -3.48
N TYR A 266 16.88 -20.15 -2.43
CA TYR A 266 17.76 -21.15 -1.86
C TYR A 266 16.99 -22.37 -1.31
N TYR A 267 15.87 -22.11 -0.58
CA TYR A 267 14.99 -23.20 -0.15
C TYR A 267 14.44 -23.99 -1.35
N ASN A 268 13.94 -23.30 -2.35
CA ASN A 268 13.35 -23.94 -3.54
C ASN A 268 14.37 -24.75 -4.32
N ASP A 269 15.60 -24.26 -4.49
CA ASP A 269 16.71 -25.00 -5.12
C ASP A 269 16.99 -26.31 -4.38
N ARG A 270 17.17 -26.23 -3.06
CA ARG A 270 17.49 -27.39 -2.23
C ARG A 270 16.40 -28.45 -2.18
N ASN A 271 15.15 -28.05 -2.45
CA ASN A 271 13.99 -28.96 -2.40
C ASN A 271 13.45 -29.30 -3.80
N GLY A 272 14.14 -28.94 -4.88
CA GLY A 272 13.71 -29.25 -6.26
C GLY A 272 12.38 -28.58 -6.64
N LEU A 273 12.11 -27.39 -6.10
CA LEU A 273 10.86 -26.65 -6.31
C LEU A 273 10.99 -25.51 -7.33
N ILE A 274 12.16 -25.34 -7.94
CA ILE A 274 12.33 -24.36 -9.02
C ILE A 274 11.68 -24.96 -10.28
N PRO A 275 10.74 -24.25 -10.94
CA PRO A 275 10.14 -24.76 -12.17
C PRO A 275 11.20 -24.98 -13.28
N GLU A 276 11.10 -26.09 -14.01
CA GLU A 276 12.08 -26.45 -15.06
C GLU A 276 12.22 -25.39 -16.16
N THR A 277 11.16 -24.64 -16.44
CA THR A 277 11.14 -23.58 -17.46
C THR A 277 11.58 -22.23 -16.94
N ALA A 278 11.86 -22.11 -15.64
CA ALA A 278 12.28 -20.85 -15.04
C ALA A 278 13.70 -20.46 -15.49
N VAL A 279 13.86 -19.21 -15.90
CA VAL A 279 15.17 -18.65 -16.33
C VAL A 279 15.58 -17.42 -15.52
N SER A 280 14.65 -16.82 -14.78
CA SER A 280 14.94 -15.66 -13.93
C SER A 280 13.90 -15.54 -12.80
N LEU A 281 14.10 -14.59 -11.91
CA LEU A 281 13.19 -14.26 -10.83
C LEU A 281 13.11 -12.73 -10.64
N CYS A 282 11.99 -12.21 -10.16
CA CYS A 282 11.81 -10.79 -9.90
C CYS A 282 10.71 -10.55 -8.85
N THR A 283 10.56 -9.32 -8.38
CA THR A 283 9.43 -8.95 -7.54
C THR A 283 8.14 -8.87 -8.35
N ILE A 284 6.99 -8.77 -7.67
CA ILE A 284 5.70 -8.61 -8.36
C ILE A 284 5.59 -7.28 -9.11
N GLY A 285 6.20 -6.20 -8.58
CA GLY A 285 6.26 -4.91 -9.27
C GLY A 285 7.05 -4.98 -10.56
N ASP A 286 8.22 -5.63 -10.54
CA ASP A 286 9.04 -5.82 -11.74
C ASP A 286 8.33 -6.73 -12.77
N TYR A 287 7.66 -7.78 -12.30
CA TYR A 287 6.84 -8.65 -13.16
C TYR A 287 5.69 -7.87 -13.82
N ALA A 288 5.03 -6.99 -13.08
CA ALA A 288 3.99 -6.13 -13.64
C ALA A 288 4.55 -5.21 -14.75
N VAL A 289 5.71 -4.59 -14.52
CA VAL A 289 6.40 -3.78 -15.54
C VAL A 289 6.73 -4.63 -16.79
N MET A 290 7.26 -5.84 -16.62
CA MET A 290 7.49 -6.76 -17.73
C MET A 290 6.22 -7.02 -18.55
N ARG A 291 5.10 -7.31 -17.88
CA ARG A 291 3.80 -7.59 -18.55
C ARG A 291 3.27 -6.37 -19.30
N MET A 292 3.43 -5.19 -18.73
CA MET A 292 3.00 -3.94 -19.37
C MET A 292 3.84 -3.58 -20.60
N THR A 293 5.15 -3.79 -20.52
CA THR A 293 6.09 -3.38 -21.57
C THR A 293 6.37 -4.44 -22.63
N GLY A 294 5.93 -5.68 -22.37
CA GLY A 294 6.25 -6.83 -23.23
C GLY A 294 7.70 -7.32 -23.10
N SER A 295 8.42 -6.87 -22.06
CA SER A 295 9.78 -7.36 -21.79
C SER A 295 9.76 -8.82 -21.36
N THR A 296 10.74 -9.60 -21.83
CA THR A 296 10.93 -10.99 -21.44
C THR A 296 11.96 -11.19 -20.33
N ARG A 297 12.69 -10.14 -19.95
CA ARG A 297 13.66 -10.15 -18.84
C ARG A 297 13.34 -9.07 -17.83
N PRO A 298 13.44 -9.39 -16.53
CA PRO A 298 13.20 -8.39 -15.49
C PRO A 298 14.38 -7.40 -15.39
N LEU A 299 14.02 -6.12 -15.25
CA LEU A 299 14.95 -5.02 -14.97
C LEU A 299 14.54 -4.38 -13.64
N LEU A 300 15.33 -4.58 -12.61
CA LEU A 300 15.03 -4.16 -11.25
C LEU A 300 15.64 -2.80 -10.93
N HIS A 301 14.88 -1.94 -10.27
CA HIS A 301 15.47 -0.82 -9.54
C HIS A 301 16.30 -1.35 -8.35
N ALA A 302 17.37 -0.63 -7.97
CA ALA A 302 18.24 -1.03 -6.87
C ALA A 302 17.50 -1.30 -5.55
N SER A 303 16.35 -0.63 -5.28
CA SER A 303 15.51 -0.86 -4.10
C SER A 303 14.92 -2.28 -4.08
N ASN A 304 14.39 -2.74 -5.20
CA ASN A 304 13.87 -4.10 -5.35
C ASN A 304 14.99 -5.13 -5.33
N ALA A 305 16.10 -4.88 -6.04
CA ALA A 305 17.25 -5.77 -6.04
C ALA A 305 17.80 -5.98 -4.61
N ALA A 306 17.98 -4.91 -3.85
CA ALA A 306 18.45 -5.00 -2.46
C ALA A 306 17.46 -5.76 -1.55
N SER A 307 16.16 -5.68 -1.83
CA SER A 307 15.12 -6.36 -1.05
C SER A 307 15.15 -7.88 -1.21
N LEU A 308 15.73 -8.38 -2.29
CA LEU A 308 15.87 -9.83 -2.53
C LEU A 308 16.99 -10.47 -1.70
N GLY A 309 17.93 -9.67 -1.18
CA GLY A 309 19.15 -10.12 -0.51
C GLY A 309 20.34 -10.22 -1.46
N PHE A 310 21.53 -10.44 -0.92
CA PHE A 310 22.80 -10.58 -1.67
C PHE A 310 23.15 -9.40 -2.60
N PHE A 311 22.63 -8.22 -2.31
CA PHE A 311 22.89 -7.03 -3.11
C PHE A 311 24.03 -6.19 -2.50
N ASP A 312 25.11 -6.04 -3.22
CA ASP A 312 26.18 -5.11 -2.87
C ASP A 312 25.79 -3.69 -3.32
N GLN A 313 25.37 -2.88 -2.35
CA GLN A 313 24.94 -1.51 -2.60
C GLN A 313 26.07 -0.60 -3.10
N LYS A 314 27.36 -0.94 -2.88
CA LYS A 314 28.50 -0.17 -3.37
C LYS A 314 28.78 -0.50 -4.82
N ALA A 315 28.70 -1.79 -5.18
CA ALA A 315 28.87 -2.25 -6.55
C ALA A 315 27.62 -1.99 -7.42
N GLY A 316 26.44 -1.76 -6.80
CA GLY A 316 25.17 -1.63 -7.49
C GLY A 316 24.72 -2.93 -8.18
N SER A 317 25.13 -4.09 -7.67
CA SER A 317 24.89 -5.39 -8.28
C SER A 317 24.76 -6.50 -7.23
N PHE A 318 24.27 -7.67 -7.67
CA PHE A 318 24.24 -8.86 -6.80
C PHE A 318 25.65 -9.42 -6.58
N ASP A 319 25.92 -9.88 -5.36
CA ASP A 319 27.17 -10.57 -4.98
C ASP A 319 27.13 -12.02 -5.50
N ARG A 320 27.59 -12.20 -6.74
CA ARG A 320 27.64 -13.51 -7.41
C ARG A 320 28.51 -14.51 -6.64
N ALA A 321 29.62 -14.06 -6.08
CA ALA A 321 30.52 -14.93 -5.32
C ALA A 321 29.87 -15.46 -4.05
N ALA A 322 29.04 -14.66 -3.36
CA ALA A 322 28.29 -15.12 -2.20
C ALA A 322 27.19 -16.11 -2.59
N LEU A 323 26.49 -15.92 -3.71
CA LEU A 323 25.50 -16.86 -4.22
C LEU A 323 26.14 -18.20 -4.59
N GLU A 324 27.27 -18.20 -5.27
CA GLU A 324 28.03 -19.43 -5.61
C GLU A 324 28.49 -20.21 -4.38
N LYS A 325 28.87 -19.53 -3.27
CA LYS A 325 29.23 -20.20 -2.00
C LYS A 325 28.11 -21.03 -1.41
N ILE A 326 26.86 -20.67 -1.65
CA ILE A 326 25.70 -21.46 -1.22
C ILE A 326 25.18 -22.39 -2.32
N GLY A 327 25.81 -22.40 -3.50
CA GLY A 327 25.49 -23.29 -4.63
C GLY A 327 24.36 -22.79 -5.51
N LEU A 328 24.00 -21.51 -5.44
CA LEU A 328 23.00 -20.91 -6.36
C LEU A 328 23.67 -20.46 -7.65
N SER A 329 23.01 -20.74 -8.79
CA SER A 329 23.44 -20.25 -10.10
C SER A 329 23.19 -18.74 -10.23
N ALA A 330 24.19 -18.02 -10.75
CA ALA A 330 24.04 -16.63 -11.12
C ALA A 330 23.19 -16.39 -12.39
N ASP A 331 22.78 -17.45 -13.09
CA ASP A 331 21.98 -17.36 -14.33
C ASP A 331 20.56 -16.87 -14.06
N PHE A 332 20.05 -17.10 -12.85
CA PHE A 332 18.73 -16.61 -12.40
C PHE A 332 18.70 -15.11 -12.07
N LEU A 333 19.85 -14.45 -12.00
CA LEU A 333 19.92 -13.06 -11.59
C LEU A 333 19.21 -12.16 -12.61
N PRO A 334 18.27 -11.30 -12.15
CA PRO A 334 17.71 -10.25 -12.98
C PRO A 334 18.76 -9.14 -13.24
N ASP A 335 18.53 -8.36 -14.29
CA ASP A 335 19.31 -7.16 -14.53
C ASP A 335 18.93 -6.06 -13.52
N VAL A 336 19.92 -5.25 -13.13
CA VAL A 336 19.73 -4.12 -12.21
C VAL A 336 19.89 -2.82 -12.97
N ALA A 337 18.90 -1.95 -12.89
CA ALA A 337 18.91 -0.65 -13.53
C ALA A 337 19.89 0.32 -12.84
N VAL A 338 20.45 1.22 -13.62
CA VAL A 338 21.19 2.39 -13.11
C VAL A 338 20.22 3.58 -13.08
N GLY A 339 19.92 4.10 -11.91
CA GLY A 339 18.90 5.14 -11.72
C GLY A 339 17.48 4.61 -11.94
N GLU A 340 16.60 5.47 -12.40
CA GLU A 340 15.18 5.25 -12.61
C GLU A 340 14.80 5.29 -14.12
N PRO A 341 15.35 4.39 -14.97
CA PRO A 341 15.13 4.49 -16.42
C PRO A 341 13.68 4.12 -16.80
N ILE A 342 13.30 4.53 -18.01
CA ILE A 342 12.13 3.99 -18.69
C ILE A 342 12.42 2.52 -19.03
N ALA A 343 11.61 1.61 -18.51
CA ALA A 343 11.71 0.18 -18.76
C ALA A 343 11.08 -0.23 -20.11
N GLY A 344 10.15 0.59 -20.62
CA GLY A 344 9.44 0.37 -21.87
C GLY A 344 8.20 1.24 -21.98
N PHE A 345 7.25 0.80 -22.81
CA PHE A 345 6.04 1.56 -23.08
C PHE A 345 4.79 0.69 -22.96
N TYR A 346 3.72 1.25 -22.43
CA TYR A 346 2.37 0.67 -22.39
C TYR A 346 1.43 1.59 -23.18
N HIS A 347 0.88 1.12 -24.29
CA HIS A 347 0.08 1.93 -25.22
C HIS A 347 0.75 3.28 -25.62
N GLY A 348 2.07 3.28 -25.76
CA GLY A 348 2.84 4.47 -26.08
C GLY A 348 3.19 5.37 -24.88
N ILE A 349 2.70 5.06 -23.70
CA ILE A 349 3.00 5.78 -22.45
C ILE A 349 4.27 5.17 -21.81
N PRO A 350 5.30 5.96 -21.48
CA PRO A 350 6.50 5.45 -20.84
C PRO A 350 6.21 4.88 -19.45
N VAL A 351 6.76 3.69 -19.19
CA VAL A 351 6.69 2.98 -17.90
C VAL A 351 8.09 2.95 -17.31
N THR A 352 8.25 3.41 -16.08
CA THR A 352 9.54 3.35 -15.38
C THR A 352 9.76 1.99 -14.71
N VAL A 353 11.02 1.70 -14.34
CA VAL A 353 11.32 0.53 -13.48
C VAL A 353 10.56 0.62 -12.18
N ALA A 354 10.13 -0.54 -11.64
CA ALA A 354 9.37 -0.59 -10.41
C ALA A 354 10.21 -0.20 -9.19
N LEU A 355 9.65 0.65 -8.32
CA LEU A 355 10.25 1.02 -7.04
C LEU A 355 9.79 0.07 -5.92
N GLY A 356 10.58 -0.02 -4.85
CA GLY A 356 10.09 -0.62 -3.61
C GLY A 356 9.00 0.23 -2.96
N ASP A 357 8.03 -0.42 -2.30
CA ASP A 357 6.88 0.25 -1.68
C ASP A 357 7.27 1.29 -0.62
N ASN A 358 8.25 0.98 0.23
CA ASN A 358 8.76 1.92 1.23
C ASN A 358 9.39 3.16 0.61
N GLN A 359 10.15 3.00 -0.48
CA GLN A 359 10.76 4.09 -1.22
C GLN A 359 9.70 4.96 -1.89
N ALA A 360 8.73 4.32 -2.53
CA ALA A 360 7.64 5.03 -3.17
C ALA A 360 6.77 5.79 -2.15
N ALA A 361 6.42 5.17 -1.01
CA ALA A 361 5.65 5.82 0.04
C ALA A 361 6.39 7.03 0.64
N PHE A 362 7.69 6.90 0.92
CA PHE A 362 8.51 8.02 1.39
C PHE A 362 8.56 9.14 0.33
N PHE A 363 8.77 8.78 -0.95
CA PHE A 363 8.81 9.75 -2.04
C PHE A 363 7.47 10.48 -2.20
N GLY A 364 6.35 9.79 -2.02
CA GLY A 364 4.99 10.33 -2.15
C GLY A 364 4.50 11.13 -0.94
N SER A 365 5.17 11.02 0.22
CA SER A 365 4.70 11.66 1.45
C SER A 365 5.61 12.78 1.96
N VAL A 366 6.89 12.79 1.62
CA VAL A 366 7.89 13.74 2.14
C VAL A 366 8.29 14.76 1.08
N ARG A 367 8.08 16.06 1.36
CA ARG A 367 8.48 17.16 0.46
C ARG A 367 9.98 17.48 0.58
N ASP A 368 10.42 17.77 1.79
CA ASP A 368 11.81 18.13 2.09
C ASP A 368 12.58 16.93 2.63
N GLU A 369 13.03 16.08 1.71
CA GLU A 369 13.69 14.81 2.05
C GLU A 369 15.03 14.98 2.79
N GLN A 370 15.61 16.19 2.78
CA GLN A 370 16.87 16.47 3.48
C GLN A 370 16.68 16.82 4.94
N ASN A 371 15.52 17.38 5.30
CA ASN A 371 15.27 17.90 6.62
C ASN A 371 14.09 17.21 7.34
N ASP A 372 13.14 16.64 6.62
CA ASP A 372 11.95 16.03 7.18
C ASP A 372 12.19 14.54 7.52
N LEU A 373 11.56 14.09 8.59
CA LEU A 373 11.58 12.72 9.08
C LEU A 373 10.20 12.08 8.86
N SER A 374 10.16 10.86 8.33
CA SER A 374 8.89 10.14 8.17
C SER A 374 8.71 9.07 9.24
N VAL A 375 7.52 8.98 9.81
CA VAL A 375 7.07 7.90 10.69
C VAL A 375 5.75 7.32 10.19
N ASN A 376 5.64 6.00 10.19
CA ASN A 376 4.40 5.31 9.82
C ASN A 376 3.95 4.39 10.95
N TYR A 377 2.66 4.49 11.32
CA TYR A 377 2.02 3.65 12.34
C TYR A 377 0.89 2.82 11.75
N GLY A 378 1.27 1.70 11.16
CA GLY A 378 0.35 0.59 10.82
C GLY A 378 0.27 -0.45 11.95
N THR A 379 0.17 -1.73 11.62
CA THR A 379 0.25 -2.85 12.60
C THR A 379 1.57 -2.85 13.35
N GLY A 380 2.68 -2.72 12.63
CA GLY A 380 3.98 -2.30 13.14
C GLY A 380 4.15 -0.80 13.03
N SER A 381 5.32 -0.29 13.38
CA SER A 381 5.69 1.09 13.12
C SER A 381 7.06 1.18 12.43
N GLN A 382 7.27 2.25 11.69
CA GLN A 382 8.47 2.43 10.89
C GLN A 382 8.91 3.88 10.92
N ILE A 383 10.22 4.09 10.91
CA ILE A 383 10.86 5.39 10.73
C ILE A 383 11.70 5.36 9.47
N SER A 384 11.66 6.44 8.70
CA SER A 384 12.41 6.58 7.44
C SER A 384 12.99 7.98 7.32
N LEU A 385 14.26 8.06 6.91
CA LEU A 385 14.92 9.31 6.60
C LEU A 385 15.87 9.13 5.41
N CYS A 386 16.01 10.19 4.60
CA CYS A 386 16.87 10.18 3.45
C CYS A 386 18.29 10.56 3.83
N VAL A 387 19.26 9.81 3.29
CA VAL A 387 20.69 10.08 3.44
C VAL A 387 21.39 9.97 2.09
N ASN A 388 22.59 10.52 1.98
CA ASN A 388 23.39 10.32 0.76
C ASN A 388 23.92 8.88 0.64
N ALA A 389 24.31 8.48 -0.56
CA ALA A 389 24.78 7.12 -0.85
C ALA A 389 26.07 6.73 -0.06
N ALA A 390 26.85 7.71 0.36
CA ALA A 390 28.09 7.48 1.11
C ALA A 390 27.86 7.26 2.61
N PHE A 391 26.60 7.40 3.07
CA PHE A 391 26.29 7.18 4.49
C PHE A 391 26.70 5.77 4.93
N PRO A 392 27.37 5.63 6.09
CA PRO A 392 27.82 4.32 6.57
C PRO A 392 26.67 3.32 6.70
N THR A 393 26.96 2.05 6.47
CA THR A 393 25.97 0.99 6.74
C THR A 393 25.67 0.95 8.24
N PRO A 394 24.41 1.17 8.65
CA PRO A 394 24.06 1.21 10.06
C PRO A 394 24.11 -0.21 10.68
N VAL A 395 24.14 -0.26 12.01
CA VAL A 395 23.97 -1.50 12.75
C VAL A 395 22.48 -1.77 12.95
N LEU A 396 22.05 -3.03 12.82
CA LEU A 396 20.67 -3.43 13.11
C LEU A 396 20.19 -2.86 14.47
N PRO A 397 18.93 -2.41 14.55
CA PRO A 397 17.80 -2.66 13.65
C PRO A 397 17.57 -1.63 12.53
N LEU A 398 18.52 -0.71 12.29
CA LEU A 398 18.45 0.20 11.15
C LEU A 398 19.00 -0.50 9.89
N GLU A 399 18.33 -0.27 8.77
CA GLU A 399 18.73 -0.76 7.45
C GLU A 399 18.95 0.42 6.51
N ARG A 400 20.03 0.38 5.73
CA ARG A 400 20.23 1.30 4.62
C ARG A 400 19.70 0.67 3.35
N ARG A 401 18.78 1.33 2.67
CA ARG A 401 18.12 0.85 1.45
C ARG A 401 18.38 1.80 0.29
N PRO A 402 18.69 1.31 -0.92
CA PRO A 402 18.82 2.17 -2.09
C PRO A 402 17.55 2.99 -2.32
N TYR A 403 17.75 4.23 -2.78
CA TYR A 403 16.69 5.20 -3.02
C TYR A 403 16.90 5.94 -4.34
N ILE A 404 15.95 6.77 -4.73
CA ILE A 404 15.94 7.56 -5.97
C ILE A 404 17.17 8.48 -6.03
N GLU A 405 17.66 8.74 -7.25
CA GLU A 405 18.85 9.56 -7.55
C GLU A 405 20.13 9.07 -6.86
N GLY A 406 20.29 7.76 -6.69
CA GLY A 406 21.46 7.16 -6.05
C GLY A 406 21.61 7.47 -4.57
N ARG A 407 20.61 8.06 -3.92
CA ARG A 407 20.55 8.28 -2.47
C ARG A 407 20.16 6.99 -1.73
N ALA A 408 20.04 7.05 -0.43
CA ALA A 408 19.58 5.93 0.38
C ALA A 408 18.55 6.38 1.41
N LEU A 409 17.68 5.45 1.81
CA LEU A 409 16.83 5.59 3.00
C LEU A 409 17.44 4.79 4.15
N LEU A 410 17.50 5.40 5.32
CA LEU A 410 17.64 4.67 6.57
C LEU A 410 16.24 4.31 7.06
N ASN A 411 16.00 3.01 7.21
CA ASN A 411 14.75 2.49 7.71
C ASN A 411 14.97 1.78 9.04
N GLY A 412 14.16 2.12 10.03
CA GLY A 412 14.03 1.39 11.28
C GLY A 412 12.59 0.92 11.46
N SER A 413 12.39 -0.29 11.96
CA SER A 413 11.04 -0.84 12.15
C SER A 413 10.88 -1.45 13.53
N ALA A 414 9.74 -1.15 14.16
CA ALA A 414 9.26 -1.78 15.37
C ALA A 414 8.11 -2.76 15.02
N LEU A 415 8.16 -3.96 15.62
CA LEU A 415 7.20 -5.03 15.29
C LEU A 415 5.81 -4.78 15.86
N CYS A 416 5.69 -3.90 16.84
CA CYS A 416 4.46 -3.67 17.60
C CYS A 416 4.05 -2.18 17.63
N GLY A 417 3.78 -1.60 16.46
CA GLY A 417 3.26 -0.24 16.34
C GLY A 417 1.80 -0.13 16.84
N GLY A 418 0.86 0.12 15.97
CA GLY A 418 -0.57 0.18 16.30
C GLY A 418 -1.12 -1.08 16.99
N ARG A 419 -0.45 -2.23 16.79
CA ARG A 419 -0.77 -3.47 17.50
C ARG A 419 -0.65 -3.34 19.03
N ALA A 420 0.28 -2.51 19.54
CA ALA A 420 0.41 -2.30 20.99
C ALA A 420 -0.88 -1.67 21.56
N TYR A 421 -1.39 -0.65 20.88
CA TYR A 421 -2.62 0.02 21.29
C TYR A 421 -3.85 -0.88 21.09
N ALA A 422 -3.87 -1.68 20.03
CA ALA A 422 -4.93 -2.68 19.80
C ALA A 422 -4.95 -3.80 20.86
N LEU A 423 -3.79 -4.21 21.38
CA LEU A 423 -3.72 -5.15 22.50
C LEU A 423 -4.29 -4.56 23.78
N LEU A 424 -4.00 -3.28 24.06
CA LEU A 424 -4.59 -2.59 25.20
C LEU A 424 -6.10 -2.39 25.01
N GLU A 425 -6.56 -2.06 23.80
CA GLU A 425 -7.99 -1.97 23.48
C GLU A 425 -8.70 -3.29 23.78
N LYS A 426 -8.15 -4.39 23.30
CA LYS A 426 -8.71 -5.73 23.54
C LYS A 426 -8.79 -6.05 25.05
N PHE A 427 -7.80 -5.66 25.81
CA PHE A 427 -7.79 -5.82 27.27
C PHE A 427 -8.89 -4.98 27.93
N ILE A 428 -8.98 -3.68 27.62
CA ILE A 428 -10.01 -2.77 28.16
C ILE A 428 -11.41 -3.22 27.76
N ARG A 429 -11.60 -3.64 26.51
CA ARG A 429 -12.87 -4.18 26.02
C ARG A 429 -13.32 -5.39 26.81
N ALA A 430 -12.40 -6.31 27.10
CA ALA A 430 -12.69 -7.49 27.92
C ALA A 430 -13.03 -7.11 29.37
N VAL A 431 -12.31 -6.18 30.00
CA VAL A 431 -12.59 -5.69 31.36
C VAL A 431 -13.95 -5.00 31.44
N ARG A 432 -14.35 -4.29 30.39
CA ARG A 432 -15.65 -3.58 30.30
C ARG A 432 -16.79 -4.46 29.85
N GLU A 433 -16.52 -5.72 29.50
CA GLU A 433 -17.52 -6.63 28.89
C GLU A 433 -18.26 -5.99 27.70
N ALA A 434 -17.53 -5.20 26.88
CA ALA A 434 -18.11 -4.46 25.77
C ALA A 434 -18.08 -5.29 24.48
N ASP A 435 -19.18 -5.25 23.71
CA ASP A 435 -19.31 -5.96 22.43
C ASP A 435 -18.65 -5.26 21.25
N THR A 436 -18.32 -3.95 21.39
CA THR A 436 -17.75 -3.12 20.34
C THR A 436 -16.38 -2.60 20.73
N GLU A 437 -15.58 -2.20 19.73
CA GLU A 437 -14.27 -1.58 19.92
C GLU A 437 -14.35 -0.32 20.79
N GLN A 438 -13.34 -0.14 21.65
CA GLN A 438 -13.31 0.89 22.69
C GLN A 438 -12.24 1.95 22.45
N TYR A 439 -11.84 2.19 21.19
CA TYR A 439 -10.77 3.15 20.86
C TYR A 439 -11.09 4.58 21.31
N ASP A 440 -12.33 5.08 21.14
CA ASP A 440 -12.69 6.44 21.55
C ASP A 440 -12.57 6.62 23.06
N PHE A 441 -13.01 5.60 23.82
CA PHE A 441 -12.83 5.60 25.27
C PHE A 441 -11.37 5.58 25.67
N LEU A 442 -10.57 4.73 25.01
CA LEU A 442 -9.14 4.61 25.27
C LEU A 442 -8.37 5.89 24.91
N ASN A 443 -8.74 6.55 23.80
CA ASN A 443 -8.17 7.84 23.40
C ASN A 443 -8.48 8.92 24.45
N THR A 444 -9.70 8.94 25.01
CA THR A 444 -10.07 9.85 26.09
C THR A 444 -9.25 9.61 27.37
N LEU A 445 -8.98 8.35 27.72
CA LEU A 445 -8.10 8.01 28.84
C LEU A 445 -6.67 8.50 28.58
N ALA A 446 -6.13 8.19 27.40
CA ALA A 446 -4.77 8.59 27.03
C ALA A 446 -4.58 10.11 27.08
N GLU A 447 -5.57 10.88 26.62
CA GLU A 447 -5.54 12.34 26.70
C GLU A 447 -5.45 12.86 28.14
N LYS A 448 -6.24 12.30 29.05
CA LYS A 448 -6.19 12.63 30.47
C LYS A 448 -4.83 12.26 31.09
N GLY A 449 -4.22 11.17 30.65
CA GLY A 449 -2.92 10.71 31.12
C GLY A 449 -1.73 11.59 30.73
N LEU A 450 -1.89 12.51 29.76
CA LEU A 450 -0.83 13.45 29.36
C LEU A 450 -0.34 14.37 30.49
N SER A 451 -1.19 14.68 31.48
CA SER A 451 -0.87 15.55 32.61
C SER A 451 -0.29 14.82 33.83
N ALA A 452 0.01 13.55 33.72
CA ALA A 452 0.56 12.76 34.82
C ALA A 452 1.97 13.25 35.21
N GLU A 453 2.17 13.66 36.46
CA GLU A 453 3.47 14.08 36.98
C GLU A 453 4.47 12.91 37.10
N ASN A 454 3.95 11.70 37.36
CA ASN A 454 4.73 10.47 37.49
C ASN A 454 4.21 9.43 36.48
N PRO A 455 4.61 9.49 35.17
CA PRO A 455 4.08 8.60 34.16
C PRO A 455 4.58 7.17 34.29
N LEU A 456 3.77 6.20 33.86
CA LEU A 456 4.21 4.81 33.69
C LEU A 456 5.18 4.70 32.53
N GLU A 457 6.25 3.92 32.70
CA GLU A 457 7.16 3.55 31.64
C GLU A 457 6.70 2.23 31.00
N VAL A 458 6.18 2.30 29.79
CA VAL A 458 5.70 1.12 29.05
C VAL A 458 6.64 0.81 27.90
N ARG A 459 7.18 -0.41 27.88
CA ARG A 459 7.92 -0.94 26.74
C ARG A 459 6.98 -1.75 25.86
N THR A 460 6.79 -1.33 24.62
CA THR A 460 5.82 -1.89 23.69
C THR A 460 6.33 -3.07 22.86
N THR A 461 7.45 -3.68 23.24
CA THR A 461 8.04 -4.86 22.58
C THR A 461 7.22 -6.15 22.79
N PHE A 462 5.88 -6.07 22.75
CA PHE A 462 4.96 -7.19 23.00
C PHE A 462 5.12 -8.32 21.97
N CYS A 463 5.62 -8.02 20.78
CA CYS A 463 5.89 -8.98 19.70
C CYS A 463 7.40 -9.31 19.55
N GLY A 464 8.22 -8.92 20.50
CA GLY A 464 9.67 -8.99 20.37
C GLY A 464 10.25 -7.85 19.55
N SER A 465 11.52 -7.93 19.20
CA SER A 465 12.19 -7.04 18.25
C SER A 465 12.82 -7.84 17.11
N ARG A 466 13.22 -7.17 16.02
CA ARG A 466 13.96 -7.83 14.93
C ARG A 466 15.30 -8.44 15.38
N LYS A 467 15.92 -7.86 16.41
CA LYS A 467 17.18 -8.32 16.97
C LYS A 467 16.97 -9.48 17.96
N ASP A 468 15.90 -9.41 18.74
CA ASP A 468 15.57 -10.42 19.75
C ASP A 468 14.05 -10.69 19.75
N PRO A 469 13.60 -11.77 19.09
CA PRO A 469 12.19 -12.16 19.05
C PRO A 469 11.66 -12.63 20.43
N SER A 470 12.52 -12.91 21.39
CA SER A 470 12.14 -13.37 22.73
C SER A 470 11.74 -12.24 23.67
N LEU A 471 12.08 -10.98 23.33
CA LEU A 471 11.69 -9.82 24.12
C LEU A 471 10.18 -9.75 24.34
N ARG A 472 9.81 -9.24 25.51
CA ARG A 472 8.41 -8.97 25.86
C ARG A 472 8.28 -7.56 26.39
N GLY A 473 7.07 -7.01 26.28
CA GLY A 473 6.76 -5.72 26.85
C GLY A 473 6.79 -5.74 28.38
N SER A 474 7.01 -4.56 28.98
CA SER A 474 6.98 -4.35 30.42
C SER A 474 6.27 -3.07 30.77
N ILE A 475 5.80 -2.98 31.99
CA ILE A 475 5.29 -1.75 32.61
C ILE A 475 6.16 -1.52 33.86
N GLU A 476 6.84 -0.40 33.91
CA GLU A 476 7.77 -0.04 34.96
C GLU A 476 7.30 1.27 35.63
N ASN A 477 7.94 1.63 36.76
CA ASN A 477 7.60 2.83 37.54
C ASN A 477 6.16 2.79 38.11
N ILE A 478 5.67 1.61 38.50
CA ILE A 478 4.33 1.48 39.11
C ILE A 478 4.37 1.92 40.57
N GLY A 479 3.52 2.88 40.93
CA GLY A 479 3.29 3.38 42.30
C GLY A 479 1.80 3.35 42.67
N GLU A 480 1.48 3.62 43.93
CA GLU A 480 0.09 3.67 44.40
C GLU A 480 -0.69 4.83 43.77
N ASP A 481 -0.01 5.89 43.39
CA ASP A 481 -0.57 7.14 42.87
C ASP A 481 -0.72 7.19 41.35
N ASN A 482 0.01 6.34 40.60
CA ASN A 482 0.07 6.43 39.14
C ASN A 482 -0.47 5.20 38.39
N PHE A 483 -0.79 4.10 39.05
CA PHE A 483 -1.33 2.91 38.37
C PHE A 483 -2.81 3.08 38.05
N THR A 484 -3.11 3.94 37.08
CA THR A 484 -4.47 4.28 36.65
C THR A 484 -4.71 3.90 35.18
N PRO A 485 -5.96 3.70 34.74
CA PRO A 485 -6.26 3.46 33.33
C PRO A 485 -5.76 4.57 32.39
N GLU A 486 -5.78 5.83 32.84
CA GLU A 486 -5.30 6.99 32.11
C GLU A 486 -3.77 6.92 31.90
N ALA A 487 -3.04 6.66 32.97
CA ALA A 487 -1.59 6.52 32.91
C ALA A 487 -1.17 5.32 32.04
N LEU A 488 -1.92 4.21 32.10
CA LEU A 488 -1.63 3.05 31.27
C LEU A 488 -1.89 3.32 29.79
N ALA A 489 -3.01 3.98 29.45
CA ALA A 489 -3.35 4.31 28.07
C ALA A 489 -2.33 5.28 27.46
N CYS A 490 -1.95 6.33 28.19
CA CYS A 490 -0.92 7.29 27.78
C CYS A 490 0.47 6.61 27.71
N GLY A 491 0.82 5.78 28.70
CA GLY A 491 2.09 5.07 28.77
C GLY A 491 2.32 4.13 27.56
N VAL A 492 1.27 3.45 27.08
CA VAL A 492 1.38 2.63 25.84
C VAL A 492 1.67 3.49 24.63
N LEU A 493 0.98 4.63 24.46
CA LEU A 493 1.26 5.56 23.35
C LEU A 493 2.68 6.12 23.45
N GLN A 494 3.11 6.51 24.65
CA GLN A 494 4.47 6.99 24.89
C GLN A 494 5.52 5.91 24.58
N GLY A 495 5.27 4.66 24.96
CA GLY A 495 6.12 3.52 24.61
C GLY A 495 6.29 3.30 23.11
N MET A 496 5.18 3.43 22.34
CA MET A 496 5.23 3.39 20.88
C MET A 496 6.10 4.51 20.30
N VAL A 497 5.99 5.72 20.85
CA VAL A 497 6.81 6.88 20.43
C VAL A 497 8.27 6.67 20.79
N ASN A 498 8.57 6.22 22.02
CA ASN A 498 9.92 5.98 22.50
C ASN A 498 10.67 4.94 21.65
N GLU A 499 9.98 3.89 21.17
CA GLU A 499 10.57 2.86 20.32
C GLU A 499 11.08 3.44 18.99
N LEU A 500 10.28 4.26 18.29
CA LEU A 500 10.72 4.93 17.06
C LEU A 500 11.76 6.03 17.31
N TYR A 501 11.63 6.77 18.41
CA TYR A 501 12.60 7.79 18.76
C TYR A 501 13.98 7.19 19.05
N ALA A 502 14.03 6.04 19.72
CA ALA A 502 15.28 5.32 19.94
C ALA A 502 15.96 4.92 18.62
N LEU A 503 15.19 4.47 17.62
CA LEU A 503 15.70 4.19 16.27
C LEU A 503 16.23 5.47 15.58
N TYR A 504 15.52 6.58 15.71
CA TYR A 504 15.98 7.87 15.19
C TYR A 504 17.31 8.28 15.82
N ARG A 505 17.42 8.24 17.14
CA ARG A 505 18.67 8.57 17.85
C ARG A 505 19.83 7.65 17.47
N GLN A 506 19.56 6.37 17.24
CA GLN A 506 20.57 5.40 16.80
C GLN A 506 21.09 5.71 15.38
N SER A 507 20.32 6.39 14.54
CA SER A 507 20.77 6.79 13.20
C SER A 507 21.98 7.73 13.24
N GLY A 508 22.13 8.50 14.31
CA GLY A 508 23.16 9.54 14.42
C GLY A 508 22.94 10.74 13.49
N VAL A 509 21.78 10.81 12.82
CA VAL A 509 21.39 11.92 11.94
C VAL A 509 20.57 12.91 12.74
N GLU A 510 20.89 14.19 12.64
CA GLU A 510 20.08 15.27 13.22
C GLU A 510 19.33 15.99 12.11
N LEU A 511 18.00 15.99 12.20
CA LEU A 511 17.08 16.67 11.30
C LEU A 511 16.37 17.79 12.04
N HIS A 512 16.13 18.89 11.35
CA HIS A 512 15.53 20.11 11.92
C HIS A 512 14.25 20.55 11.17
N GLY A 513 13.72 19.66 10.31
CA GLY A 513 12.50 19.91 9.55
C GLY A 513 11.24 19.48 10.32
N ARG A 514 10.40 18.72 9.66
CA ARG A 514 9.08 18.32 10.15
C ARG A 514 9.02 16.80 10.32
N LEU A 515 8.14 16.37 11.20
CA LEU A 515 7.79 14.96 11.37
C LEU A 515 6.56 14.67 10.50
N ILE A 516 6.77 13.92 9.43
CA ILE A 516 5.70 13.49 8.52
C ILE A 516 5.16 12.17 9.05
N ALA A 517 3.93 12.19 9.57
CA ALA A 517 3.34 11.03 10.21
C ALA A 517 2.21 10.44 9.35
N SER A 518 2.23 9.14 9.13
CA SER A 518 1.24 8.42 8.35
C SER A 518 0.74 7.15 9.03
N GLY A 519 -0.29 6.53 8.47
CA GLY A 519 -0.91 5.31 8.97
C GLY A 519 -2.12 5.56 9.87
N ASN A 520 -2.97 4.53 9.99
CA ASN A 520 -4.28 4.64 10.67
C ASN A 520 -4.20 5.07 12.14
N ALA A 521 -3.12 4.72 12.86
CA ALA A 521 -3.02 5.04 14.27
C ALA A 521 -2.87 6.55 14.50
N VAL A 522 -2.05 7.26 13.70
CA VAL A 522 -1.87 8.72 13.83
C VAL A 522 -3.09 9.48 13.32
N GLN A 523 -3.75 9.03 12.27
CA GLN A 523 -4.97 9.66 11.76
C GLN A 523 -6.13 9.63 12.76
N LYS A 524 -6.20 8.58 13.60
CA LYS A 524 -7.30 8.36 14.53
C LYS A 524 -6.99 8.72 15.99
N ASN A 525 -5.75 9.15 16.28
CA ASN A 525 -5.32 9.42 17.65
C ASN A 525 -4.55 10.75 17.77
N PRO A 526 -5.23 11.87 18.06
CA PRO A 526 -4.59 13.17 18.25
C PRO A 526 -3.58 13.18 19.41
N THR A 527 -3.78 12.37 20.45
CA THR A 527 -2.84 12.25 21.57
C THR A 527 -1.50 11.66 21.12
N LEU A 528 -1.52 10.66 20.24
CA LEU A 528 -0.31 10.11 19.63
C LEU A 528 0.43 11.19 18.81
N CYS A 529 -0.29 12.00 18.03
CA CYS A 529 0.31 13.09 17.27
C CYS A 529 1.01 14.12 18.17
N ARG A 530 0.37 14.51 19.30
CA ARG A 530 0.97 15.43 20.30
C ARG A 530 2.23 14.82 20.93
N LEU A 531 2.18 13.57 21.34
CA LEU A 531 3.33 12.87 21.91
C LEU A 531 4.49 12.77 20.92
N LEU A 532 4.22 12.46 19.66
CA LEU A 532 5.21 12.42 18.59
C LEU A 532 5.88 13.78 18.40
N SER A 533 5.09 14.84 18.19
CA SER A 533 5.62 16.19 17.99
C SER A 533 6.46 16.66 19.18
N ALA A 534 5.97 16.46 20.40
CA ALA A 534 6.67 16.86 21.61
C ALA A 534 7.98 16.06 21.83
N HIS A 535 7.96 14.75 21.63
CA HIS A 535 9.10 13.89 21.91
C HIS A 535 10.23 14.05 20.88
N PHE A 536 9.88 14.21 19.59
CA PHE A 536 10.86 14.47 18.53
C PHE A 536 11.31 15.94 18.48
N GLY A 537 10.58 16.86 19.12
CA GLY A 537 10.86 18.29 19.03
C GLY A 537 10.65 18.86 17.63
N MET A 538 9.79 18.25 16.82
CA MET A 538 9.53 18.61 15.43
C MET A 538 8.05 18.91 15.22
N PRO A 539 7.69 19.94 14.40
CA PRO A 539 6.32 20.14 13.97
C PRO A 539 5.83 18.91 13.19
N LEU A 540 4.63 18.39 13.54
CA LEU A 540 4.07 17.20 12.91
C LEU A 540 3.12 17.59 11.79
N LEU A 541 3.26 16.95 10.64
CA LEU A 541 2.35 17.04 9.50
C LEU A 541 1.79 15.67 9.12
N LEU A 542 0.53 15.68 8.71
CA LEU A 542 -0.15 14.51 8.16
C LEU A 542 -0.33 14.72 6.65
N PRO A 543 0.15 13.78 5.79
CA PRO A 543 -0.17 13.84 4.37
C PRO A 543 -1.68 13.80 4.14
N ALA A 544 -2.19 14.71 3.29
CA ALA A 544 -3.59 14.76 2.90
C ALA A 544 -3.82 13.92 1.62
N LEU A 545 -3.26 12.71 1.61
CA LEU A 545 -3.25 11.79 0.48
C LEU A 545 -3.88 10.45 0.86
N ARG A 546 -4.39 9.78 -0.16
CA ARG A 546 -4.68 8.35 -0.11
C ARG A 546 -3.64 7.61 -0.94
N GLU A 547 -3.26 6.40 -0.50
CA GLU A 547 -2.33 5.51 -1.22
C GLU A 547 -0.99 6.20 -1.55
N GLU A 548 -0.25 6.56 -0.52
CA GLU A 548 1.02 7.31 -0.59
C GLU A 548 2.05 6.61 -1.49
N ALA A 549 2.10 5.27 -1.49
CA ALA A 549 3.03 4.50 -2.31
C ALA A 549 2.66 4.61 -3.81
N ALA A 550 1.39 4.45 -4.17
CA ALA A 550 0.94 4.63 -5.55
C ALA A 550 1.18 6.06 -6.02
N PHE A 551 0.86 7.06 -5.18
CA PHE A 551 1.11 8.46 -5.52
C PHE A 551 2.61 8.74 -5.69
N GLY A 552 3.46 8.21 -4.82
CA GLY A 552 4.91 8.33 -4.92
C GLY A 552 5.48 7.69 -6.19
N ALA A 553 4.94 6.54 -6.61
CA ALA A 553 5.29 5.93 -7.89
C ALA A 553 4.91 6.83 -9.08
N ALA A 554 3.72 7.49 -9.04
CA ALA A 554 3.33 8.47 -10.05
C ALA A 554 4.31 9.65 -10.13
N LEU A 555 4.67 10.23 -8.98
CA LEU A 555 5.62 11.34 -8.90
C LEU A 555 7.00 10.96 -9.42
N ALA A 556 7.50 9.76 -9.05
CA ALA A 556 8.79 9.27 -9.51
C ALA A 556 8.80 9.03 -11.01
N ALA A 557 7.71 8.50 -11.58
CA ALA A 557 7.58 8.34 -13.03
C ALA A 557 7.52 9.69 -13.76
N ALA A 558 6.82 10.67 -13.22
CA ALA A 558 6.80 12.02 -13.78
C ALA A 558 8.20 12.64 -13.78
N HIS A 559 8.95 12.51 -12.67
CA HIS A 559 10.33 12.97 -12.59
C HIS A 559 11.22 12.29 -13.64
N ALA A 560 11.21 10.97 -13.69
CA ALA A 560 12.11 10.19 -14.54
C ALA A 560 11.73 10.23 -16.02
N ALA A 561 10.46 10.07 -16.38
CA ALA A 561 10.02 9.94 -17.77
C ALA A 561 9.72 11.28 -18.45
N LEU A 562 9.29 12.29 -17.70
CA LEU A 562 8.92 13.61 -18.22
C LEU A 562 9.99 14.68 -17.94
N ALA A 563 11.07 14.30 -17.26
CA ALA A 563 12.15 15.20 -16.83
C ALA A 563 11.64 16.41 -15.99
N ILE A 564 10.55 16.22 -15.24
CA ILE A 564 10.02 17.25 -14.35
C ILE A 564 10.97 17.39 -13.15
N PRO A 565 11.40 18.60 -12.77
CA PRO A 565 12.32 18.79 -11.65
C PRO A 565 11.78 18.20 -10.34
N LEU A 566 12.67 17.67 -9.50
CA LEU A 566 12.31 17.05 -8.23
C LEU A 566 11.50 18.01 -7.33
N SER A 567 11.88 19.28 -7.27
CA SER A 567 11.15 20.32 -6.50
C SER A 567 9.71 20.52 -6.99
N GLU A 568 9.47 20.38 -8.30
CA GLU A 568 8.15 20.53 -8.89
C GLU A 568 7.27 19.31 -8.57
N VAL A 569 7.76 18.07 -8.77
CA VAL A 569 6.97 16.88 -8.41
C VAL A 569 6.68 16.80 -6.90
N LYS A 570 7.61 17.25 -6.07
CA LYS A 570 7.42 17.29 -4.61
C LYS A 570 6.39 18.33 -4.17
N SER A 571 6.17 19.40 -4.92
CA SER A 571 5.12 20.38 -4.63
C SER A 571 3.71 19.79 -4.73
N CYS A 572 3.53 18.67 -5.42
CA CYS A 572 2.25 17.96 -5.55
C CYS A 572 1.79 17.26 -4.26
N ILE A 573 2.64 17.11 -3.24
CA ILE A 573 2.30 16.42 -1.99
C ILE A 573 1.49 17.36 -1.10
N PRO A 574 0.18 17.16 -0.85
CA PRO A 574 -0.58 17.98 0.06
C PRO A 574 -0.40 17.53 1.51
N TYR A 575 -0.47 18.48 2.44
CA TYR A 575 -0.59 18.20 3.87
C TYR A 575 -1.89 18.79 4.41
N HIS A 576 -2.45 18.16 5.43
CA HIS A 576 -3.52 18.79 6.19
C HIS A 576 -3.01 20.12 6.78
N PRO A 577 -3.85 21.17 6.82
CA PRO A 577 -3.48 22.41 7.48
C PRO A 577 -3.05 22.10 8.91
N ASP A 578 -2.01 22.80 9.38
CA ASP A 578 -1.38 22.58 10.68
C ASP A 578 -2.42 22.35 11.78
N MET A 579 -2.25 21.30 12.56
CA MET A 579 -2.93 21.18 13.85
C MET A 579 -2.57 22.44 14.65
N PRO A 580 -3.54 23.18 15.24
CA PRO A 580 -3.23 24.43 15.93
C PRO A 580 -2.16 24.18 16.99
N ASP A 581 -1.04 24.91 16.87
CA ASP A 581 0.02 24.97 17.87
C ASP A 581 -0.57 25.55 19.17
N GLU A 582 -1.12 24.71 20.04
CA GLU A 582 -1.52 25.15 21.40
C GLU A 582 -0.33 25.58 22.26
N HIS A 583 0.91 25.40 21.77
CA HIS A 583 2.14 25.78 22.48
C HIS A 583 2.63 27.23 22.25
N LYS A 584 1.89 28.07 21.50
CA LYS A 584 2.21 29.51 21.39
C LYS A 584 1.55 30.41 22.45
N LYS A 585 1.03 29.84 23.53
CA LYS A 585 0.55 30.61 24.70
C LYS A 585 1.18 30.07 25.97
N GLY A 586 2.35 30.55 26.28
CA GLY A 586 3.01 30.35 27.55
C GLY A 586 4.26 31.17 27.59
#